data_a398f351051c9b688722faaddc900f32
#
_entry.id   a398f351051c9b688722faaddc900f32
#
_cell.length_a   1.000
_cell.length_b   1.000
_cell.length_c   1.000
_cell.angle_alpha   90.00
_cell.angle_beta   90.00
_cell.angle_gamma   90.00
#
_symmetry.space_group_name_H-M   'P 1'
#
loop_
_entity.id
_entity.type
_entity.pdbx_description
1 polymer ?
#
loop_
_entity_poly.entity_id
_entity_poly.type
_entity_poly.pdbx_seq_one_letter_code
_entity_poly.pdbx_strand_id
1 'polypeptide(L)'
;MHYLLVRHRVADFARWNAVFESHAEAQRKAGLHLLHLLRDTSEPNLVVMLFRAEDPDKARAFTGSPKADESAQISGVIGVPEVSLLSG
;
A
#
# COMPACT_ATOMS: atom_id res chain seq x y z
N MET A 1 -3.26 -9.47 -16.60
CA MET A 1 -3.70 -9.01 -15.29
C MET A 1 -2.59 -8.17 -14.67
N HIS A 2 -2.95 -7.10 -13.98
CA HIS A 2 -1.99 -6.18 -13.40
C HIS A 2 -1.97 -6.27 -11.90
N TYR A 3 -0.80 -6.03 -11.30
CA TYR A 3 -0.59 -6.08 -9.86
C TYR A 3 0.17 -4.84 -9.40
N LEU A 4 -0.09 -4.42 -8.18
CA LEU A 4 0.63 -3.34 -7.52
C LEU A 4 1.33 -3.93 -6.29
N LEU A 5 2.65 -3.86 -6.26
CA LEU A 5 3.45 -4.29 -5.12
C LEU A 5 3.95 -3.05 -4.39
N VAL A 6 3.64 -2.96 -3.10
CA VAL A 6 4.09 -1.85 -2.25
C VAL A 6 4.90 -2.41 -1.09
N ARG A 7 6.07 -1.84 -0.87
CA ARG A 7 6.96 -2.23 0.21
C ARG A 7 7.43 -0.99 0.96
N HIS A 8 7.21 -0.97 2.28
CA HIS A 8 7.66 0.16 3.10
C HIS A 8 7.88 -0.24 4.55
N ARG A 9 8.69 0.56 5.25
CA ARG A 9 8.86 0.43 6.70
C ARG A 9 7.89 1.34 7.42
N VAL A 10 7.42 0.86 8.58
CA VAL A 10 6.50 1.61 9.44
C VAL A 10 7.08 1.70 10.86
N ALA A 11 6.74 2.76 11.59
CA ALA A 11 7.19 2.93 12.95
C ALA A 11 6.48 1.98 13.91
N ASP A 12 5.18 1.75 13.68
CA ASP A 12 4.31 0.89 14.49
C ASP A 12 3.30 0.22 13.59
N PHE A 13 3.41 -1.10 13.45
CA PHE A 13 2.53 -1.86 12.56
C PHE A 13 1.05 -1.74 12.95
N ALA A 14 0.73 -1.82 14.24
CA ALA A 14 -0.66 -1.76 14.68
C ALA A 14 -1.32 -0.43 14.31
N ARG A 15 -0.62 0.68 14.51
CA ARG A 15 -1.07 2.01 14.13
C ARG A 15 -1.22 2.13 12.61
N TRP A 16 -0.21 1.67 11.86
CA TRP A 16 -0.23 1.67 10.41
C TRP A 16 -1.41 0.86 9.87
N ASN A 17 -1.62 -0.33 10.42
CA ASN A 17 -2.68 -1.23 9.97
C ASN A 17 -4.07 -0.63 10.19
N ALA A 18 -4.29 0.05 11.32
CA ALA A 18 -5.56 0.72 11.59
C ALA A 18 -5.86 1.80 10.54
N VAL A 19 -4.85 2.60 10.18
CA VAL A 19 -5.00 3.62 9.13
C VAL A 19 -5.22 2.96 7.77
N PHE A 20 -4.47 1.90 7.47
CA PHE A 20 -4.60 1.15 6.22
C PHE A 20 -6.03 0.60 6.05
N GLU A 21 -6.58 -0.02 7.09
CA GLU A 21 -7.94 -0.56 7.05
C GLU A 21 -8.99 0.54 6.83
N SER A 22 -8.77 1.73 7.38
CA SER A 22 -9.68 2.86 7.19
C SER A 22 -9.74 3.35 5.74
N HIS A 23 -8.76 3.01 4.91
CA HIS A 23 -8.69 3.39 3.50
C HIS A 23 -9.12 2.28 2.53
N ALA A 24 -9.66 1.17 3.05
CA ALA A 24 -10.03 0.02 2.22
C ALA A 24 -11.02 0.39 1.12
N GLU A 25 -12.00 1.25 1.42
CA GLU A 25 -12.99 1.68 0.43
C GLU A 25 -12.37 2.52 -0.67
N ALA A 26 -11.46 3.44 -0.32
CA ALA A 26 -10.75 4.26 -1.31
C ALA A 26 -9.90 3.38 -2.24
N GLN A 27 -9.28 2.34 -1.69
CA GLN A 27 -8.51 1.37 -2.48
C GLN A 27 -9.40 0.64 -3.47
N ARG A 28 -10.57 0.17 -3.04
CA ARG A 28 -11.52 -0.50 -3.94
C ARG A 28 -12.01 0.42 -5.05
N LYS A 29 -12.28 1.68 -4.75
CA LYS A 29 -12.69 2.68 -5.74
C LYS A 29 -11.60 2.93 -6.78
N ALA A 30 -10.33 2.77 -6.39
CA ALA A 30 -9.20 2.87 -7.30
C ALA A 30 -8.95 1.55 -8.08
N GLY A 31 -9.79 0.53 -7.89
CA GLY A 31 -9.65 -0.76 -8.54
C GLY A 31 -8.56 -1.63 -7.94
N LEU A 32 -8.19 -1.38 -6.68
CA LEU A 32 -7.16 -2.14 -5.98
C LEU A 32 -7.78 -3.15 -5.02
N HIS A 33 -7.43 -4.43 -5.20
CA HIS A 33 -7.91 -5.52 -4.37
C HIS A 33 -6.72 -6.17 -3.66
N LEU A 34 -6.68 -6.08 -2.35
CA LEU A 34 -5.59 -6.64 -1.57
C LEU A 34 -5.59 -8.15 -1.64
N LEU A 35 -4.51 -8.74 -2.15
CA LEU A 35 -4.32 -10.18 -2.21
C LEU A 35 -3.54 -10.68 -0.99
N HIS A 36 -2.47 -9.99 -0.64
CA HIS A 36 -1.62 -10.37 0.49
C HIS A 36 -1.12 -9.12 1.22
N LEU A 37 -1.15 -9.20 2.54
CA LEU A 37 -0.51 -8.25 3.44
C LEU A 37 0.49 -9.05 4.26
N LEU A 38 1.76 -8.80 4.04
CA LEU A 38 2.85 -9.58 4.62
C LEU A 38 3.79 -8.68 5.41
N ARG A 39 4.48 -9.30 6.36
CA ARG A 39 5.53 -8.63 7.15
C ARG A 39 6.81 -9.44 6.98
N ASP A 40 7.94 -8.75 6.93
CA ASP A 40 9.23 -9.45 6.87
C ASP A 40 9.46 -10.26 8.16
N THR A 41 9.97 -11.48 8.02
CA THR A 41 10.18 -12.35 9.18
C THR A 41 11.28 -11.83 10.11
N SER A 42 12.27 -11.13 9.57
CA SER A 42 13.37 -10.55 10.35
C SER A 42 13.09 -9.12 10.82
N GLU A 43 12.33 -8.37 10.03
CA GLU A 43 11.95 -6.99 10.35
C GLU A 43 10.43 -6.86 10.33
N PRO A 44 9.73 -7.10 11.46
CA PRO A 44 8.26 -7.07 11.47
C PRO A 44 7.63 -5.73 11.06
N ASN A 45 8.40 -4.63 11.12
CA ASN A 45 7.93 -3.31 10.69
C ASN A 45 8.17 -3.04 9.20
N LEU A 46 8.74 -4.00 8.47
CA LEU A 46 8.80 -3.95 7.02
C LEU A 46 7.56 -4.65 6.47
N VAL A 47 6.69 -3.88 5.81
CA VAL A 47 5.39 -4.34 5.34
C VAL A 47 5.40 -4.44 3.83
N VAL A 48 4.87 -5.54 3.31
CA VAL A 48 4.74 -5.78 1.87
C VAL A 48 3.27 -6.04 1.56
N MET A 49 2.74 -5.29 0.61
CA MET A 49 1.35 -5.45 0.16
C MET A 49 1.33 -5.80 -1.32
N LEU A 50 0.54 -6.81 -1.67
CA LEU A 50 0.30 -7.16 -3.07
C LEU A 50 -1.18 -6.95 -3.37
N PHE A 51 -1.46 -6.04 -4.31
CA PHE A 51 -2.81 -5.79 -4.81
C PHE A 51 -2.96 -6.30 -6.22
N ARG A 52 -4.17 -6.76 -6.55
CA ARG A 52 -4.59 -6.88 -7.93
C ARG A 52 -5.11 -5.52 -8.38
N ALA A 53 -4.62 -5.00 -9.48
CA ALA A 53 -5.03 -3.70 -10.02
C ALA A 53 -5.90 -3.92 -11.26
N GLU A 54 -7.14 -3.46 -11.21
CA GLU A 54 -8.05 -3.55 -12.37
C GLU A 54 -7.61 -2.63 -13.50
N ASP A 55 -7.10 -1.44 -13.14
CA ASP A 55 -6.64 -0.43 -14.09
C ASP A 55 -5.28 0.10 -13.61
N PRO A 56 -4.20 -0.19 -14.36
CA PRO A 56 -2.86 0.24 -13.94
C PRO A 56 -2.71 1.76 -13.86
N ASP A 57 -3.44 2.51 -14.69
CA ASP A 57 -3.38 3.97 -14.65
C ASP A 57 -4.02 4.53 -13.39
N LYS A 58 -5.16 3.96 -12.98
CA LYS A 58 -5.80 4.33 -11.70
C LYS A 58 -4.93 3.96 -10.50
N ALA A 59 -4.29 2.80 -10.53
CA ALA A 59 -3.40 2.37 -9.47
C ALA A 59 -2.22 3.32 -9.32
N ARG A 60 -1.61 3.73 -10.43
CA ARG A 60 -0.50 4.67 -10.44
C ARG A 60 -0.93 6.04 -9.91
N ALA A 61 -2.10 6.51 -10.33
CA ALA A 61 -2.65 7.78 -9.86
C ALA A 61 -2.94 7.74 -8.36
N PHE A 62 -3.45 6.62 -7.85
CA PHE A 62 -3.74 6.46 -6.43
C PHE A 62 -2.47 6.55 -5.58
N THR A 63 -1.40 5.85 -5.97
CA THR A 63 -0.15 5.84 -5.20
C THR A 63 0.59 7.18 -5.23
N GLY A 64 0.40 7.96 -6.28
CA GLY A 64 1.00 9.30 -6.41
C GLY A 64 0.11 10.43 -5.92
N SER A 65 -1.05 10.14 -5.34
CA SER A 65 -2.00 11.17 -4.94
C SER A 65 -1.60 11.85 -3.63
N PRO A 66 -1.98 13.13 -3.41
CA PRO A 66 -1.76 13.80 -2.12
C PRO A 66 -2.40 13.07 -0.95
N LYS A 67 -3.53 12.39 -1.17
CA LYS A 67 -4.21 11.62 -0.15
C LYS A 67 -3.40 10.40 0.29
N ALA A 68 -2.71 9.74 -0.63
CA ALA A 68 -1.82 8.64 -0.29
C ALA A 68 -0.62 9.12 0.53
N ASP A 69 -0.03 10.27 0.18
CA ASP A 69 1.06 10.87 0.94
C ASP A 69 0.62 11.25 2.36
N GLU A 70 -0.56 11.83 2.50
CA GLU A 70 -1.12 12.19 3.80
C GLU A 70 -1.35 10.95 4.66
N SER A 71 -1.90 9.89 4.08
CA SER A 71 -2.08 8.61 4.77
C SER A 71 -0.76 8.04 5.26
N ALA A 72 0.29 8.11 4.43
CA ALA A 72 1.61 7.62 4.80
C ALA A 72 2.17 8.38 6.01
N GLN A 73 2.03 9.70 6.05
CA GLN A 73 2.48 10.52 7.17
C GLN A 73 1.71 10.19 8.46
N ILE A 74 0.40 10.10 8.38
CA ILE A 74 -0.47 9.79 9.55
C ILE A 74 -0.17 8.41 10.10
N SER A 75 0.04 7.43 9.23
CA SER A 75 0.27 6.04 9.64
C SER A 75 1.69 5.75 10.11
N GLY A 76 2.60 6.70 9.95
CA GLY A 76 3.99 6.56 10.43
C GLY A 76 4.89 5.76 9.48
N VAL A 77 4.72 5.91 8.18
CA VAL A 77 5.62 5.32 7.19
C VAL A 77 6.99 5.98 7.29
N ILE A 78 8.04 5.16 7.33
CA ILE A 78 9.43 5.61 7.42
C ILE A 78 10.09 5.51 6.04
N GLY A 79 10.66 6.60 5.58
CA GLY A 79 11.34 6.66 4.28
C GLY A 79 10.36 6.68 3.12
N VAL A 80 10.86 6.36 1.94
CA VAL A 80 10.08 6.36 0.69
C VAL A 80 9.58 4.96 0.41
N PRO A 81 8.25 4.77 0.24
CA PRO A 81 7.73 3.46 -0.15
C PRO A 81 8.25 3.02 -1.52
N GLU A 82 8.58 1.74 -1.64
CA GLU A 82 8.91 1.15 -2.94
C GLU A 82 7.62 0.64 -3.56
N VAL A 83 7.31 1.12 -4.76
CA VAL A 83 6.09 0.77 -5.48
C VAL A 83 6.47 0.20 -6.84
N SER A 84 5.95 -0.98 -7.16
CA SER A 84 6.16 -1.63 -8.45
C SER A 84 4.82 -1.99 -9.07
N LEU A 85 4.64 -1.62 -10.33
CA LEU A 85 3.47 -2.03 -11.10
C LEU A 85 3.87 -3.20 -11.98
N LEU A 86 3.18 -4.32 -11.79
CA LEU A 86 3.55 -5.61 -12.39
C LEU A 86 2.43 -6.12 -13.30
N SER A 87 2.78 -6.97 -14.24
CA SER A 87 1.81 -7.68 -15.08
C SER A 87 2.13 -9.16 -15.13
N GLY A 88 1.09 -9.96 -15.15
CA GLY A 88 1.25 -11.40 -15.23
C GLY A 88 0.01 -12.11 -15.73
#